data_aa662d4efa0d865012ba7e02ba3ca0f7
#
_entry.id   aa662d4efa0d865012ba7e02ba3ca0f7
#
_cell.length_a   1.000
_cell.length_b   1.000
_cell.length_c   1.000
_cell.angle_alpha   90.00
_cell.angle_beta   90.00
_cell.angle_gamma   90.00
#
_symmetry.space_group_name_H-M   'P 1'
#
loop_
_entity.id
_entity.type
_entity.pdbx_description
1 polymer ?
#
loop_
_entity_poly.entity_id
_entity_poly.type
_entity_poly.pdbx_seq_one_letter_code
_entity_poly.pdbx_strand_id
1 'polypeptide(L)'
;MKASTIAKAVCAVSLSALCVVSITACSGNSTSGSKGVGGVAATVNGAEIQEEEVTASVESIRSQMSLTDEDAWGEWMVKYDYTPEKVREEVIDSLVTKQLIIQGAEEKGVTVSDDEVQSYVDQMKQNYASDDKWNEALQAVGMTEDQYKDNIKTSLLQQGLMKSFEGDDPSDEDVLSYAQTYVSSFDGAKRSSHILFDADDEATAQSVLDQINAGTLDFAEAAKTYSKDSSGQNGGDVGWDKLNSFVNEYTAGLADLSKGQVSGLVTSSYGIHIIKCTDEFHAPAELTSLDQLPSEFVDQFRSSLKSSNQSKAYQQWLSDAKENADIEIKDMPSGLPYDLDMSKYQSDDSSDSSDSSSTDGSSSSADNEVSAADASSTSGDSTSSDSASSDNSESETKKAA
;
A
#
# COMPACT_ATOMS: atom_id res chain seq x y z
N MET A 1 16.12 -13.15 18.95
CA MET A 1 14.72 -13.07 19.41
C MET A 1 13.94 -11.84 18.89
N LYS A 2 14.32 -11.21 17.78
CA LYS A 2 13.58 -10.07 17.19
C LYS A 2 12.93 -10.37 15.80
N ALA A 3 13.27 -11.50 15.18
CA ALA A 3 12.71 -11.89 13.89
C ALA A 3 11.32 -12.54 13.99
N SER A 4 11.01 -13.18 15.11
CA SER A 4 9.74 -13.88 15.35
C SER A 4 8.54 -12.93 15.52
N THR A 5 8.75 -11.74 16.11
CA THR A 5 7.67 -10.78 16.37
C THR A 5 7.28 -10.01 15.10
N ILE A 6 8.26 -9.75 14.22
CA ILE A 6 8.00 -9.08 12.92
C ILE A 6 7.28 -10.02 11.95
N ALA A 7 7.63 -11.32 11.96
CA ALA A 7 6.96 -12.32 11.13
C ALA A 7 5.50 -12.56 11.56
N LYS A 8 5.22 -12.58 12.88
CA LYS A 8 3.83 -12.71 13.39
C LYS A 8 2.97 -11.50 13.01
N ALA A 9 3.53 -10.29 13.08
CA ALA A 9 2.80 -9.07 12.69
C ALA A 9 2.53 -9.01 11.18
N VAL A 10 3.45 -9.49 10.34
CA VAL A 10 3.27 -9.50 8.89
C VAL A 10 2.24 -10.56 8.46
N CYS A 11 2.18 -11.72 9.14
CA CYS A 11 1.18 -12.75 8.82
C CYS A 11 -0.24 -12.34 9.27
N ALA A 12 -0.40 -11.72 10.44
CA ALA A 12 -1.71 -11.24 10.89
C ALA A 12 -2.26 -10.13 9.97
N VAL A 13 -1.40 -9.21 9.50
CA VAL A 13 -1.78 -8.17 8.54
C VAL A 13 -2.10 -8.75 7.17
N SER A 14 -1.44 -9.86 6.76
CA SER A 14 -1.69 -10.45 5.44
C SER A 14 -2.99 -11.26 5.38
N LEU A 15 -3.40 -11.94 6.45
CA LEU A 15 -4.71 -12.62 6.47
C LEU A 15 -5.88 -11.60 6.40
N SER A 16 -5.84 -10.55 7.19
CA SER A 16 -6.88 -9.51 7.18
C SER A 16 -6.92 -8.65 5.91
N ALA A 17 -5.79 -8.53 5.18
CA ALA A 17 -5.72 -7.77 3.92
C ALA A 17 -6.12 -8.60 2.68
N LEU A 18 -6.10 -9.95 2.76
CA LEU A 18 -6.37 -10.85 1.65
C LEU A 18 -7.83 -11.31 1.56
N CYS A 19 -8.61 -11.12 2.64
CA CYS A 19 -9.98 -11.63 2.70
C CYS A 19 -11.01 -10.67 2.10
N VAL A 20 -10.95 -10.40 0.82
CA VAL A 20 -12.08 -9.84 0.08
C VAL A 20 -12.60 -10.96 -0.82
N VAL A 21 -13.52 -11.77 -0.33
CA VAL A 21 -14.12 -12.90 -1.04
C VAL A 21 -15.63 -12.70 -1.21
N SER A 22 -16.08 -13.16 -2.31
CA SER A 22 -17.35 -12.97 -3.00
C SER A 22 -18.58 -13.42 -2.25
N ILE A 23 -19.61 -12.62 -2.22
CA ILE A 23 -20.98 -13.09 -1.94
C ILE A 23 -21.69 -13.25 -3.29
N THR A 24 -21.89 -14.49 -3.72
CA THR A 24 -22.91 -14.79 -4.70
C THR A 24 -24.21 -15.01 -3.93
N ALA A 25 -25.10 -14.04 -3.96
CA ALA A 25 -26.50 -14.29 -3.62
C ALA A 25 -27.06 -15.23 -4.69
N CYS A 26 -26.90 -16.52 -4.49
CA CYS A 26 -27.47 -17.54 -5.37
C CYS A 26 -28.97 -17.68 -5.13
N SER A 27 -29.74 -17.01 -6.00
CA SER A 27 -31.01 -17.57 -6.47
C SER A 27 -30.70 -18.35 -7.75
N GLY A 28 -30.68 -19.69 -7.69
CA GLY A 28 -30.83 -20.56 -8.88
C GLY A 28 -29.62 -21.39 -9.28
N ASN A 29 -29.61 -22.62 -8.79
CA ASN A 29 -29.22 -23.86 -9.49
C ASN A 29 -28.04 -23.83 -10.47
N SER A 30 -26.85 -24.20 -9.99
CA SER A 30 -25.81 -24.77 -10.85
C SER A 30 -24.97 -25.80 -10.09
N THR A 31 -25.17 -27.03 -10.45
CA THR A 31 -24.36 -28.22 -10.17
C THR A 31 -22.97 -28.10 -10.76
N SER A 32 -21.93 -28.06 -9.91
CA SER A 32 -20.65 -28.69 -10.25
C SER A 32 -19.85 -29.03 -8.98
N GLY A 33 -19.86 -30.23 -8.62
CA GLY A 33 -18.96 -31.16 -7.98
C GLY A 33 -17.89 -30.67 -7.01
N SER A 34 -18.26 -30.13 -5.86
CA SER A 34 -17.53 -30.38 -4.61
C SER A 34 -18.61 -30.58 -3.56
N LYS A 35 -18.59 -31.72 -2.85
CA LYS A 35 -19.43 -31.90 -1.66
C LYS A 35 -18.81 -31.02 -0.55
N GLY A 36 -19.03 -29.71 -0.63
CA GLY A 36 -18.71 -28.80 0.46
C GLY A 36 -19.59 -29.14 1.65
N VAL A 37 -19.03 -29.11 2.83
CA VAL A 37 -19.79 -29.06 4.08
C VAL A 37 -20.52 -27.72 4.05
N GLY A 38 -21.82 -27.76 3.70
CA GLY A 38 -22.66 -26.56 3.58
C GLY A 38 -23.28 -26.17 4.91
N GLY A 39 -23.72 -24.93 5.00
CA GLY A 39 -24.41 -24.38 6.14
C GLY A 39 -24.05 -22.93 6.36
N VAL A 40 -24.69 -22.30 7.34
CA VAL A 40 -24.41 -20.93 7.74
C VAL A 40 -23.23 -20.95 8.72
N ALA A 41 -22.14 -20.26 8.37
CA ALA A 41 -20.97 -20.09 9.23
C ALA A 41 -21.17 -18.97 10.26
N ALA A 42 -21.81 -17.88 9.85
CA ALA A 42 -22.13 -16.76 10.72
C ALA A 42 -23.34 -15.98 10.20
N THR A 43 -23.94 -15.15 11.06
CA THR A 43 -24.92 -14.13 10.66
C THR A 43 -24.47 -12.76 11.13
N VAL A 44 -24.78 -11.73 10.35
CA VAL A 44 -24.46 -10.32 10.66
C VAL A 44 -25.71 -9.47 10.39
N ASN A 45 -26.35 -8.98 11.44
CA ASN A 45 -27.62 -8.25 11.36
C ASN A 45 -28.69 -9.02 10.53
N GLY A 46 -28.69 -10.35 10.65
CA GLY A 46 -29.60 -11.24 9.92
C GLY A 46 -29.15 -11.64 8.50
N ALA A 47 -28.07 -11.09 7.97
CA ALA A 47 -27.46 -11.55 6.73
C ALA A 47 -26.57 -12.78 7.01
N GLU A 48 -26.68 -13.81 6.17
CA GLU A 48 -25.96 -15.06 6.34
C GLU A 48 -24.61 -15.05 5.60
N ILE A 49 -23.59 -15.52 6.27
CA ILE A 49 -22.28 -15.88 5.70
C ILE A 49 -22.25 -17.41 5.61
N GLN A 50 -22.08 -17.92 4.40
CA GLN A 50 -22.12 -19.37 4.17
C GLN A 50 -20.75 -20.02 4.43
N GLU A 51 -20.73 -21.26 4.94
CA GLU A 51 -19.50 -22.02 5.19
C GLU A 51 -18.69 -22.24 3.90
N GLU A 52 -19.36 -22.30 2.76
CA GLU A 52 -18.71 -22.40 1.44
C GLU A 52 -17.86 -21.16 1.12
N GLU A 53 -18.32 -19.95 1.52
CA GLU A 53 -17.55 -18.72 1.35
C GLU A 53 -16.31 -18.69 2.24
N VAL A 54 -16.46 -19.13 3.50
CA VAL A 54 -15.34 -19.26 4.42
C VAL A 54 -14.31 -20.24 3.87
N THR A 55 -14.75 -21.41 3.42
CA THR A 55 -13.89 -22.44 2.82
C THR A 55 -13.16 -21.91 1.59
N ALA A 56 -13.88 -21.25 0.67
CA ALA A 56 -13.28 -20.67 -0.52
C ALA A 56 -12.21 -19.62 -0.18
N SER A 57 -12.44 -18.81 0.86
CA SER A 57 -11.49 -17.81 1.35
C SER A 57 -10.23 -18.47 1.90
N VAL A 58 -10.36 -19.49 2.74
CA VAL A 58 -9.22 -20.23 3.30
C VAL A 58 -8.40 -20.87 2.18
N GLU A 59 -9.05 -21.53 1.22
CA GLU A 59 -8.36 -22.17 0.08
C GLU A 59 -7.64 -21.15 -0.82
N SER A 60 -8.23 -19.97 -1.01
CA SER A 60 -7.57 -18.87 -1.73
C SER A 60 -6.31 -18.40 -0.99
N ILE A 61 -6.39 -18.22 0.33
CA ILE A 61 -5.24 -17.85 1.16
C ILE A 61 -4.14 -18.91 1.07
N ARG A 62 -4.49 -20.20 1.21
CA ARG A 62 -3.54 -21.32 1.06
C ARG A 62 -2.86 -21.31 -0.30
N SER A 63 -3.62 -21.09 -1.37
CA SER A 63 -3.09 -20.98 -2.72
C SER A 63 -2.11 -19.83 -2.89
N GLN A 64 -2.47 -18.63 -2.43
CA GLN A 64 -1.63 -17.42 -2.51
C GLN A 64 -0.33 -17.57 -1.72
N MET A 65 -0.38 -18.27 -0.59
CA MET A 65 0.79 -18.56 0.25
C MET A 65 1.57 -19.78 -0.22
N SER A 66 1.12 -20.47 -1.30
CA SER A 66 1.69 -21.76 -1.77
C SER A 66 1.66 -22.84 -0.69
N LEU A 67 0.62 -22.86 0.15
CA LEU A 67 0.39 -23.80 1.26
C LEU A 67 -0.77 -24.77 0.94
N THR A 68 -0.90 -25.18 -0.31
CA THR A 68 -1.96 -26.12 -0.75
C THR A 68 -1.70 -27.57 -0.30
N ASP A 69 -0.44 -27.90 -0.02
CA ASP A 69 -0.06 -29.17 0.59
C ASP A 69 -0.49 -29.22 2.08
N GLU A 70 -1.00 -30.37 2.52
CA GLU A 70 -1.54 -30.54 3.88
C GLU A 70 -0.46 -30.41 4.96
N ASP A 71 0.72 -31.00 4.73
CA ASP A 71 1.82 -30.96 5.69
C ASP A 71 2.39 -29.54 5.79
N ALA A 72 2.60 -28.88 4.64
CA ALA A 72 3.05 -27.48 4.61
C ALA A 72 2.06 -26.54 5.32
N TRP A 73 0.75 -26.79 5.18
CA TRP A 73 -0.28 -26.02 5.87
C TRP A 73 -0.27 -26.27 7.38
N GLY A 74 -0.16 -27.53 7.83
CA GLY A 74 -0.08 -27.90 9.24
C GLY A 74 1.16 -27.32 9.93
N GLU A 75 2.34 -27.45 9.30
CA GLU A 75 3.60 -26.87 9.77
C GLU A 75 3.52 -25.33 9.88
N TRP A 76 2.89 -24.68 8.92
CA TRP A 76 2.66 -23.24 8.95
C TRP A 76 1.79 -22.83 10.12
N MET A 77 0.68 -23.54 10.35
CA MET A 77 -0.21 -23.25 11.48
C MET A 77 0.52 -23.38 12.82
N VAL A 78 1.27 -24.45 13.04
CA VAL A 78 2.06 -24.61 14.28
C VAL A 78 3.10 -23.50 14.42
N LYS A 79 3.82 -23.20 13.36
CA LYS A 79 4.87 -22.17 13.36
C LYS A 79 4.35 -20.80 13.77
N TYR A 80 3.12 -20.45 13.39
CA TYR A 80 2.53 -19.15 13.64
C TYR A 80 1.43 -19.15 14.72
N ASP A 81 1.27 -20.26 15.43
CA ASP A 81 0.32 -20.42 16.53
C ASP A 81 -1.15 -20.29 16.06
N TYR A 82 -1.44 -20.92 14.91
CA TYR A 82 -2.77 -21.07 14.35
C TYR A 82 -3.33 -22.47 14.57
N THR A 83 -4.66 -22.57 14.55
CA THR A 83 -5.44 -23.79 14.42
C THR A 83 -6.46 -23.62 13.30
N PRO A 84 -7.05 -24.69 12.77
CA PRO A 84 -8.13 -24.59 11.78
C PRO A 84 -9.27 -23.67 12.22
N GLU A 85 -9.68 -23.77 13.49
CA GLU A 85 -10.74 -22.94 14.07
C GLU A 85 -10.33 -21.46 14.07
N LYS A 86 -9.10 -21.15 14.49
CA LYS A 86 -8.60 -19.77 14.54
C LYS A 86 -8.49 -19.16 13.14
N VAL A 87 -8.05 -19.93 12.15
CA VAL A 87 -8.05 -19.48 10.74
C VAL A 87 -9.47 -19.17 10.27
N ARG A 88 -10.41 -20.09 10.58
CA ARG A 88 -11.82 -19.90 10.25
C ARG A 88 -12.41 -18.65 10.90
N GLU A 89 -12.14 -18.44 12.18
CA GLU A 89 -12.60 -17.24 12.92
C GLU A 89 -12.08 -15.95 12.29
N GLU A 90 -10.79 -15.86 11.92
CA GLU A 90 -10.22 -14.69 11.27
C GLU A 90 -10.83 -14.44 9.88
N VAL A 91 -11.09 -15.50 9.12
CA VAL A 91 -11.79 -15.39 7.83
C VAL A 91 -13.22 -14.92 8.01
N ILE A 92 -13.95 -15.47 9.00
CA ILE A 92 -15.31 -15.01 9.32
C ILE A 92 -15.29 -13.54 9.75
N ASP A 93 -14.36 -13.08 10.58
CA ASP A 93 -14.25 -11.67 10.97
C ASP A 93 -14.04 -10.73 9.77
N SER A 94 -13.27 -11.18 8.79
CA SER A 94 -13.11 -10.45 7.54
C SER A 94 -14.41 -10.39 6.70
N LEU A 95 -15.13 -11.50 6.60
CA LEU A 95 -16.42 -11.55 5.90
C LEU A 95 -17.50 -10.74 6.64
N VAL A 96 -17.49 -10.74 7.98
CA VAL A 96 -18.31 -9.84 8.81
C VAL A 96 -18.02 -8.38 8.46
N THR A 97 -16.75 -8.01 8.40
CA THR A 97 -16.33 -6.64 8.02
C THR A 97 -16.85 -6.27 6.64
N LYS A 98 -16.70 -7.16 5.66
CA LYS A 98 -17.24 -6.97 4.31
C LYS A 98 -18.77 -6.77 4.33
N GLN A 99 -19.49 -7.60 5.07
CA GLN A 99 -20.94 -7.51 5.18
C GLN A 99 -21.37 -6.17 5.80
N LEU A 100 -20.66 -5.69 6.83
CA LEU A 100 -20.93 -4.39 7.45
C LEU A 100 -20.66 -3.23 6.48
N ILE A 101 -19.61 -3.31 5.66
CA ILE A 101 -19.34 -2.32 4.61
C ILE A 101 -20.47 -2.27 3.59
N ILE A 102 -20.98 -3.43 3.15
CA ILE A 102 -22.11 -3.51 2.21
C ILE A 102 -23.38 -2.89 2.83
N GLN A 103 -23.71 -3.25 4.06
CA GLN A 103 -24.86 -2.72 4.78
C GLN A 103 -24.74 -1.20 4.99
N GLY A 104 -23.56 -0.73 5.41
CA GLY A 104 -23.30 0.69 5.60
C GLY A 104 -23.33 1.49 4.29
N ALA A 105 -22.86 0.92 3.18
CA ALA A 105 -22.96 1.53 1.86
C ALA A 105 -24.43 1.66 1.43
N GLU A 106 -25.23 0.62 1.63
CA GLU A 106 -26.66 0.62 1.35
C GLU A 106 -27.41 1.66 2.20
N GLU A 107 -27.12 1.70 3.51
CA GLU A 107 -27.70 2.68 4.45
C GLU A 107 -27.39 4.13 4.04
N LYS A 108 -26.19 4.38 3.54
CA LYS A 108 -25.75 5.69 3.04
C LYS A 108 -26.17 5.98 1.61
N GLY A 109 -26.87 5.05 0.93
CA GLY A 109 -27.28 5.19 -0.47
C GLY A 109 -26.10 5.15 -1.47
N VAL A 110 -24.98 4.57 -1.07
CA VAL A 110 -23.82 4.35 -1.95
C VAL A 110 -24.09 3.12 -2.81
N THR A 111 -24.03 3.29 -4.11
CA THR A 111 -24.27 2.21 -5.08
C THR A 111 -23.11 2.12 -6.06
N VAL A 112 -22.81 0.92 -6.53
CA VAL A 112 -21.84 0.63 -7.56
C VAL A 112 -22.52 -0.21 -8.64
N SER A 113 -22.48 0.26 -9.87
CA SER A 113 -23.08 -0.43 -11.01
C SER A 113 -22.18 -1.56 -11.53
N ASP A 114 -22.78 -2.57 -12.14
CA ASP A 114 -22.01 -3.66 -12.76
C ASP A 114 -21.17 -3.17 -13.96
N ASP A 115 -21.60 -2.11 -14.67
CA ASP A 115 -20.81 -1.47 -15.73
C ASP A 115 -19.56 -0.79 -15.17
N GLU A 116 -19.63 -0.18 -14.00
CA GLU A 116 -18.47 0.39 -13.29
C GLU A 116 -17.47 -0.69 -12.93
N VAL A 117 -17.92 -1.78 -12.32
CA VAL A 117 -17.09 -2.95 -12.01
C VAL A 117 -16.45 -3.51 -13.27
N GLN A 118 -17.23 -3.71 -14.35
CA GLN A 118 -16.72 -4.25 -15.60
C GLN A 118 -15.64 -3.34 -16.22
N SER A 119 -15.81 -2.02 -16.13
CA SER A 119 -14.80 -1.06 -16.63
C SER A 119 -13.46 -1.23 -15.93
N TYR A 120 -13.44 -1.45 -14.61
CA TYR A 120 -12.19 -1.74 -13.86
C TYR A 120 -11.58 -3.08 -14.29
N VAL A 121 -12.38 -4.11 -14.48
CA VAL A 121 -11.91 -5.41 -14.96
C VAL A 121 -11.28 -5.28 -16.34
N ASP A 122 -11.93 -4.56 -17.25
CA ASP A 122 -11.44 -4.35 -18.62
C ASP A 122 -10.13 -3.56 -18.64
N GLN A 123 -9.99 -2.55 -17.78
CA GLN A 123 -8.71 -1.82 -17.62
C GLN A 123 -7.60 -2.75 -17.11
N MET A 124 -7.91 -3.60 -16.15
CA MET A 124 -6.90 -4.53 -15.62
C MET A 124 -6.51 -5.58 -16.67
N LYS A 125 -7.46 -6.11 -17.44
CA LYS A 125 -7.22 -7.05 -18.53
C LYS A 125 -6.28 -6.51 -19.60
N GLN A 126 -6.28 -5.19 -19.85
CA GLN A 126 -5.37 -4.56 -20.82
C GLN A 126 -3.87 -4.73 -20.46
N ASN A 127 -3.56 -5.02 -19.20
CA ASN A 127 -2.18 -5.29 -18.76
C ASN A 127 -1.73 -6.74 -19.10
N TYR A 128 -2.62 -7.56 -19.61
CA TYR A 128 -2.34 -8.95 -19.96
C TYR A 128 -2.38 -9.15 -21.47
N ALA A 129 -1.50 -10.03 -21.97
CA ALA A 129 -1.36 -10.27 -23.41
C ALA A 129 -2.58 -10.93 -24.06
N SER A 130 -3.43 -11.60 -23.25
CA SER A 130 -4.67 -12.29 -23.70
C SER A 130 -5.55 -12.64 -22.51
N ASP A 131 -6.82 -12.98 -22.77
CA ASP A 131 -7.75 -13.51 -21.77
C ASP A 131 -7.24 -14.80 -21.12
N ASP A 132 -6.50 -15.65 -21.85
CA ASP A 132 -5.89 -16.85 -21.28
C ASP A 132 -4.86 -16.48 -20.22
N LYS A 133 -4.04 -15.44 -20.46
CA LYS A 133 -3.05 -14.96 -19.48
C LYS A 133 -3.71 -14.29 -18.27
N TRP A 134 -4.82 -13.62 -18.47
CA TRP A 134 -5.64 -13.12 -17.40
C TRP A 134 -6.19 -14.26 -16.52
N ASN A 135 -6.79 -15.28 -17.15
CA ASN A 135 -7.32 -16.43 -16.43
C ASN A 135 -6.22 -17.24 -15.70
N GLU A 136 -5.03 -17.41 -16.31
CA GLU A 136 -3.87 -18.01 -15.65
C GLU A 136 -3.46 -17.21 -14.39
N ALA A 137 -3.46 -15.88 -14.47
CA ALA A 137 -3.13 -15.02 -13.34
C ALA A 137 -4.16 -15.12 -12.20
N LEU A 138 -5.45 -15.17 -12.52
CA LEU A 138 -6.51 -15.40 -11.53
C LEU A 138 -6.38 -16.79 -10.87
N GLN A 139 -6.13 -17.82 -11.66
CA GLN A 139 -5.93 -19.18 -11.14
C GLN A 139 -4.71 -19.27 -10.23
N ALA A 140 -3.63 -18.56 -10.55
CA ALA A 140 -2.42 -18.54 -9.73
C ALA A 140 -2.66 -17.98 -8.32
N VAL A 141 -3.69 -17.12 -8.16
CA VAL A 141 -4.12 -16.58 -6.85
C VAL A 141 -5.37 -17.28 -6.32
N GLY A 142 -5.78 -18.41 -6.90
CA GLY A 142 -6.93 -19.20 -6.46
C GLY A 142 -8.27 -18.47 -6.59
N MET A 143 -8.45 -17.64 -7.62
CA MET A 143 -9.62 -16.76 -7.78
C MET A 143 -10.28 -16.96 -9.14
N THR A 144 -11.60 -16.81 -9.20
CA THR A 144 -12.37 -16.71 -10.45
C THR A 144 -12.54 -15.26 -10.86
N GLU A 145 -12.93 -14.99 -12.12
CA GLU A 145 -13.23 -13.61 -12.55
C GLU A 145 -14.45 -13.03 -11.82
N ASP A 146 -15.44 -13.85 -11.49
CA ASP A 146 -16.61 -13.37 -10.72
C ASP A 146 -16.21 -12.98 -9.30
N GLN A 147 -15.34 -13.75 -8.65
CA GLN A 147 -14.77 -13.38 -7.37
C GLN A 147 -13.96 -12.08 -7.45
N TYR A 148 -13.19 -11.89 -8.50
CA TYR A 148 -12.47 -10.66 -8.73
C TYR A 148 -13.42 -9.46 -8.89
N LYS A 149 -14.52 -9.61 -9.65
CA LYS A 149 -15.55 -8.58 -9.81
C LYS A 149 -16.21 -8.20 -8.48
N ASP A 150 -16.53 -9.18 -7.66
CA ASP A 150 -17.11 -8.93 -6.34
C ASP A 150 -16.13 -8.18 -5.41
N ASN A 151 -14.84 -8.50 -5.51
CA ASN A 151 -13.80 -7.79 -4.77
C ASN A 151 -13.71 -6.32 -5.20
N ILE A 152 -13.72 -6.06 -6.52
CA ILE A 152 -13.76 -4.69 -7.05
C ILE A 152 -15.01 -3.97 -6.57
N LYS A 153 -16.19 -4.61 -6.66
CA LYS A 153 -17.44 -4.03 -6.19
C LYS A 153 -17.39 -3.65 -4.72
N THR A 154 -16.89 -4.53 -3.87
CA THR A 154 -16.72 -4.26 -2.43
C THR A 154 -15.74 -3.11 -2.18
N SER A 155 -14.62 -3.08 -2.90
CA SER A 155 -13.64 -1.99 -2.80
C SER A 155 -14.24 -0.64 -3.22
N LEU A 156 -15.04 -0.61 -4.29
CA LEU A 156 -15.72 0.60 -4.73
C LEU A 156 -16.82 1.06 -3.75
N LEU A 157 -17.58 0.11 -3.18
CA LEU A 157 -18.54 0.39 -2.11
C LEU A 157 -17.85 0.98 -0.89
N GLN A 158 -16.71 0.39 -0.46
CA GLN A 158 -15.92 0.90 0.65
C GLN A 158 -15.39 2.32 0.38
N GLN A 159 -14.89 2.58 -0.82
CA GLN A 159 -14.42 3.92 -1.21
C GLN A 159 -15.57 4.93 -1.21
N GLY A 160 -16.73 4.55 -1.77
CA GLY A 160 -17.94 5.37 -1.77
C GLY A 160 -18.45 5.64 -0.35
N LEU A 161 -18.45 4.62 0.49
CA LEU A 161 -18.82 4.71 1.89
C LEU A 161 -17.85 5.63 2.65
N MET A 162 -16.53 5.48 2.47
CA MET A 162 -15.54 6.37 3.06
C MET A 162 -15.77 7.83 2.64
N LYS A 163 -16.06 8.08 1.36
CA LYS A 163 -16.38 9.42 0.86
C LYS A 163 -17.67 9.98 1.49
N SER A 164 -18.64 9.12 1.86
CA SER A 164 -19.89 9.56 2.49
C SER A 164 -19.70 10.13 3.90
N PHE A 165 -18.53 9.93 4.50
CA PHE A 165 -18.13 10.55 5.77
C PHE A 165 -17.44 11.93 5.57
N GLU A 166 -17.74 12.61 4.46
CA GLU A 166 -17.29 13.98 4.29
C GLU A 166 -17.84 14.85 5.42
N GLY A 167 -16.92 15.34 6.25
CA GLY A 167 -17.19 16.37 7.24
C GLY A 167 -17.04 17.76 6.63
N ASP A 168 -17.25 18.80 7.44
CA ASP A 168 -16.94 20.18 7.10
C ASP A 168 -15.46 20.31 6.70
N ASP A 169 -15.18 21.26 5.81
CA ASP A 169 -13.78 21.56 5.49
C ASP A 169 -13.03 21.96 6.76
N PRO A 170 -11.78 21.48 6.93
CA PRO A 170 -10.98 21.83 8.09
C PRO A 170 -10.85 23.35 8.25
N SER A 171 -11.00 23.86 9.48
CA SER A 171 -10.80 25.26 9.77
C SER A 171 -9.34 25.68 9.51
N ASP A 172 -9.11 26.98 9.28
CA ASP A 172 -7.75 27.50 9.11
C ASP A 172 -6.87 27.25 10.34
N GLU A 173 -7.45 27.21 11.54
CA GLU A 173 -6.75 26.88 12.79
C GLU A 173 -6.28 25.41 12.78
N ASP A 174 -7.15 24.48 12.35
CA ASP A 174 -6.81 23.07 12.24
C ASP A 174 -5.75 22.84 11.16
N VAL A 175 -5.89 23.50 10.00
CA VAL A 175 -4.90 23.45 8.91
C VAL A 175 -3.56 24.01 9.37
N LEU A 176 -3.54 25.12 10.12
CA LEU A 176 -2.31 25.69 10.67
C LEU A 176 -1.64 24.71 11.64
N SER A 177 -2.40 24.12 12.55
CA SER A 177 -1.89 23.12 13.50
C SER A 177 -1.32 21.89 12.78
N TYR A 178 -2.00 21.42 11.73
CA TYR A 178 -1.50 20.33 10.89
C TYR A 178 -0.23 20.73 10.12
N ALA A 179 -0.22 21.93 9.53
CA ALA A 179 0.92 22.45 8.79
C ALA A 179 2.16 22.61 9.70
N GLN A 180 2.01 23.07 10.95
CA GLN A 180 3.10 23.17 11.94
C GLN A 180 3.82 21.83 12.13
N THR A 181 3.11 20.73 12.04
CA THR A 181 3.68 19.38 12.19
C THR A 181 4.50 18.96 10.96
N TYR A 182 4.07 19.37 9.77
CA TYR A 182 4.59 18.80 8.50
C TYR A 182 5.36 19.80 7.64
N VAL A 183 5.36 21.11 7.94
CA VAL A 183 5.97 22.14 7.09
C VAL A 183 7.46 21.92 6.87
N SER A 184 8.17 21.34 7.81
CA SER A 184 9.60 21.03 7.68
C SER A 184 9.91 20.06 6.54
N SER A 185 8.97 19.20 6.15
CA SER A 185 9.15 18.29 5.00
C SER A 185 9.16 19.02 3.66
N PHE A 186 8.67 20.25 3.63
CA PHE A 186 8.65 21.13 2.47
C PHE A 186 9.85 22.09 2.43
N ASP A 187 10.71 22.09 3.46
CA ASP A 187 11.91 22.94 3.43
C ASP A 187 12.80 22.62 2.24
N GLY A 188 13.28 23.66 1.56
CA GLY A 188 14.03 23.55 0.33
C GLY A 188 13.20 23.19 -0.92
N ALA A 189 11.87 23.19 -0.83
CA ALA A 189 11.02 22.95 -2.00
C ALA A 189 11.26 24.01 -3.08
N LYS A 190 11.29 23.56 -4.35
CA LYS A 190 11.50 24.43 -5.51
C LYS A 190 10.31 24.37 -6.45
N ARG A 191 9.81 25.55 -6.85
CA ARG A 191 8.85 25.67 -7.93
C ARG A 191 9.60 25.82 -9.25
N SER A 192 9.14 25.14 -10.27
CA SER A 192 9.82 25.17 -11.55
C SER A 192 8.88 25.33 -12.72
N SER A 193 9.45 25.85 -13.81
CA SER A 193 8.89 25.79 -15.15
C SER A 193 9.86 25.08 -16.06
N HIS A 194 9.35 24.42 -17.12
CA HIS A 194 10.20 23.79 -18.12
C HIS A 194 9.73 23.98 -19.55
N ILE A 195 10.66 23.73 -20.46
CA ILE A 195 10.41 23.61 -21.90
C ILE A 195 10.89 22.23 -22.29
N LEU A 196 9.99 21.39 -22.83
CA LEU A 196 10.30 20.04 -23.27
C LEU A 196 10.43 20.01 -24.78
N PHE A 197 11.53 19.46 -25.30
CA PHE A 197 11.79 19.19 -26.70
C PHE A 197 11.86 17.66 -26.94
N ASP A 198 11.65 17.28 -28.21
CA ASP A 198 11.90 15.91 -28.63
C ASP A 198 13.39 15.53 -28.41
N ALA A 199 13.69 14.27 -28.18
CA ALA A 199 15.05 13.82 -27.81
C ALA A 199 16.09 14.07 -28.95
N ASP A 200 15.65 14.21 -30.20
CA ASP A 200 16.47 14.46 -31.38
C ASP A 200 16.54 15.96 -31.79
N ASP A 201 15.87 16.84 -31.04
CA ASP A 201 15.80 18.28 -31.34
C ASP A 201 16.75 19.14 -30.46
N GLU A 202 17.95 18.61 -30.18
CA GLU A 202 18.96 19.27 -29.35
C GLU A 202 19.39 20.63 -29.92
N ALA A 203 19.48 20.75 -31.23
CA ALA A 203 19.89 22.01 -31.89
C ALA A 203 18.90 23.16 -31.65
N THR A 204 17.59 22.87 -31.71
CA THR A 204 16.54 23.85 -31.37
C THR A 204 16.56 24.17 -29.90
N ALA A 205 16.66 23.13 -29.02
CA ALA A 205 16.74 23.32 -27.59
C ALA A 205 17.92 24.22 -27.18
N GLN A 206 19.12 24.00 -27.76
CA GLN A 206 20.29 24.84 -27.52
C GLN A 206 20.08 26.28 -28.01
N SER A 207 19.52 26.45 -29.20
CA SER A 207 19.23 27.80 -29.75
C SER A 207 18.23 28.57 -28.88
N VAL A 208 17.22 27.90 -28.35
CA VAL A 208 16.22 28.50 -27.42
C VAL A 208 16.88 28.85 -26.09
N LEU A 209 17.70 27.97 -25.55
CA LEU A 209 18.46 28.21 -24.30
C LEU A 209 19.38 29.44 -24.45
N ASP A 210 20.10 29.54 -25.57
CA ASP A 210 21.00 30.68 -25.84
C ASP A 210 20.24 32.01 -25.91
N GLN A 211 19.04 32.03 -26.53
CA GLN A 211 18.19 33.20 -26.60
C GLN A 211 17.63 33.60 -25.23
N ILE A 212 17.24 32.61 -24.42
CA ILE A 212 16.78 32.85 -23.03
C ILE A 212 17.92 33.45 -22.21
N ASN A 213 19.12 32.85 -22.25
CA ASN A 213 20.30 33.33 -21.55
C ASN A 213 20.77 34.75 -22.02
N ALA A 214 20.58 35.05 -23.28
CA ALA A 214 20.84 36.39 -23.84
C ALA A 214 19.74 37.41 -23.48
N GLY A 215 18.62 36.97 -22.88
CA GLY A 215 17.47 37.85 -22.58
C GLY A 215 16.68 38.31 -23.79
N THR A 216 16.88 37.69 -24.96
CA THR A 216 16.19 38.03 -26.22
C THR A 216 14.88 37.25 -26.41
N LEU A 217 14.65 36.20 -25.60
CA LEU A 217 13.44 35.42 -25.58
C LEU A 217 13.02 35.21 -24.12
N ASP A 218 11.76 35.54 -23.81
CA ASP A 218 11.18 35.25 -22.49
C ASP A 218 10.94 33.76 -22.32
N PHE A 219 11.18 33.24 -21.12
CA PHE A 219 11.06 31.82 -20.84
C PHE A 219 9.62 31.28 -21.04
N ALA A 220 8.62 32.02 -20.55
CA ALA A 220 7.24 31.61 -20.66
C ALA A 220 6.73 31.64 -22.12
N GLU A 221 7.18 32.62 -22.91
CA GLU A 221 6.88 32.68 -24.34
C GLU A 221 7.62 31.58 -25.13
N ALA A 222 8.85 31.24 -24.72
CA ALA A 222 9.57 30.10 -25.28
C ALA A 222 8.82 28.79 -24.97
N ALA A 223 8.33 28.60 -23.74
CA ALA A 223 7.55 27.42 -23.33
C ALA A 223 6.28 27.30 -24.19
N LYS A 224 5.52 28.35 -24.36
CA LYS A 224 4.31 28.36 -25.21
C LYS A 224 4.59 28.01 -26.68
N THR A 225 5.75 28.41 -27.18
CA THR A 225 6.10 28.25 -28.59
C THR A 225 6.70 26.89 -28.90
N TYR A 226 7.57 26.38 -28.01
CA TYR A 226 8.44 25.25 -28.33
C TYR A 226 8.15 24.01 -27.48
N SER A 227 7.53 24.16 -26.29
CA SER A 227 7.34 23.01 -25.41
C SER A 227 6.38 21.98 -26.01
N LYS A 228 6.77 20.71 -25.95
CA LYS A 228 5.93 19.56 -26.28
C LYS A 228 5.06 19.15 -25.09
N ASP A 229 5.39 19.64 -23.90
CA ASP A 229 4.58 19.38 -22.69
C ASP A 229 3.38 20.34 -22.64
N SER A 230 2.27 19.84 -22.08
CA SER A 230 1.01 20.61 -21.96
C SER A 230 1.15 21.84 -21.07
N SER A 231 2.08 21.85 -20.11
CA SER A 231 2.40 23.00 -19.25
C SER A 231 2.91 24.19 -20.06
N GLY A 232 3.42 23.97 -21.29
CA GLY A 232 3.86 25.03 -22.19
C GLY A 232 2.82 26.11 -22.40
N GLN A 233 1.51 25.75 -22.44
CA GLN A 233 0.41 26.72 -22.56
C GLN A 233 0.33 27.69 -21.38
N ASN A 234 0.82 27.24 -20.21
CA ASN A 234 0.91 28.04 -18.98
C ASN A 234 2.34 28.49 -18.68
N GLY A 235 3.14 28.77 -19.72
CA GLY A 235 4.52 29.22 -19.56
C GLY A 235 5.49 28.18 -19.00
N GLY A 236 5.11 26.89 -19.10
CA GLY A 236 5.91 25.77 -18.65
C GLY A 236 5.82 25.47 -17.15
N ASP A 237 4.95 26.14 -16.39
CA ASP A 237 4.83 25.95 -14.95
C ASP A 237 4.36 24.54 -14.60
N VAL A 238 5.17 23.83 -13.82
CA VAL A 238 4.89 22.46 -13.33
C VAL A 238 4.79 22.40 -11.80
N GLY A 239 4.79 23.57 -11.15
CA GLY A 239 4.58 23.67 -9.72
C GLY A 239 5.79 23.27 -8.87
N TRP A 240 5.51 22.89 -7.62
CA TRP A 240 6.50 22.58 -6.59
C TRP A 240 6.94 21.11 -6.64
N ASP A 241 8.25 20.87 -6.53
CA ASP A 241 8.85 19.53 -6.56
C ASP A 241 8.45 18.63 -5.39
N LYS A 242 8.03 19.22 -4.25
CA LYS A 242 7.52 18.47 -3.10
C LYS A 242 6.05 18.09 -3.21
N LEU A 243 5.32 18.63 -4.18
CA LEU A 243 3.93 18.28 -4.48
C LEU A 243 3.81 17.40 -5.72
N ASN A 244 4.83 17.33 -6.55
CA ASN A 244 4.84 16.62 -7.82
C ASN A 244 6.01 15.66 -7.90
N SER A 245 5.81 14.54 -8.60
CA SER A 245 6.87 13.57 -8.86
C SER A 245 7.51 13.87 -10.20
N PHE A 246 8.78 14.22 -10.18
CA PHE A 246 9.59 14.40 -11.38
C PHE A 246 10.56 13.22 -11.55
N VAL A 247 10.99 12.97 -12.79
CA VAL A 247 12.06 11.99 -13.05
C VAL A 247 13.39 12.46 -12.47
N ASN A 248 14.26 11.51 -12.16
CA ASN A 248 15.51 11.77 -11.45
C ASN A 248 16.38 12.82 -12.14
N GLU A 249 16.46 12.78 -13.47
CA GLU A 249 17.24 13.72 -14.27
C GLU A 249 16.73 15.14 -14.14
N TYR A 250 15.39 15.31 -14.14
CA TYR A 250 14.74 16.60 -13.91
C TYR A 250 15.03 17.12 -12.50
N THR A 251 14.81 16.28 -11.49
CA THR A 251 15.08 16.63 -10.09
C THR A 251 16.53 17.03 -9.87
N ALA A 252 17.48 16.29 -10.47
CA ALA A 252 18.90 16.62 -10.40
C ALA A 252 19.20 17.95 -11.09
N GLY A 253 18.60 18.21 -12.27
CA GLY A 253 18.76 19.47 -12.98
C GLY A 253 18.18 20.68 -12.25
N LEU A 254 17.12 20.48 -11.46
CA LEU A 254 16.49 21.53 -10.63
C LEU A 254 17.25 21.78 -9.33
N ALA A 255 17.87 20.75 -8.74
CA ALA A 255 18.44 20.80 -7.40
C ALA A 255 19.43 21.94 -7.17
N ASP A 256 20.30 22.20 -8.15
CA ASP A 256 21.36 23.21 -8.07
C ASP A 256 20.90 24.62 -8.49
N LEU A 257 19.64 24.77 -8.96
CA LEU A 257 19.13 26.07 -9.40
C LEU A 257 18.59 26.87 -8.23
N SER A 258 19.00 28.11 -8.10
CA SER A 258 18.35 29.10 -7.26
C SER A 258 17.22 29.83 -8.02
N LYS A 259 16.33 30.48 -7.27
CA LYS A 259 15.23 31.27 -7.83
C LYS A 259 15.68 32.19 -8.97
N GLY A 260 15.03 32.05 -10.12
CA GLY A 260 15.29 32.79 -11.34
C GLY A 260 16.35 32.17 -12.28
N GLN A 261 17.11 31.19 -11.83
CA GLN A 261 18.11 30.48 -12.63
C GLN A 261 17.49 29.51 -13.62
N VAL A 262 18.17 29.33 -14.75
CA VAL A 262 17.82 28.38 -15.82
C VAL A 262 18.92 27.34 -15.92
N SER A 263 18.53 26.08 -16.13
CA SER A 263 19.47 24.95 -16.29
C SER A 263 20.17 24.99 -17.66
N GLY A 264 21.19 24.17 -17.87
CA GLY A 264 21.56 23.68 -19.17
C GLY A 264 20.49 22.76 -19.77
N LEU A 265 20.83 22.08 -20.85
CA LEU A 265 19.99 21.02 -21.40
C LEU A 265 20.01 19.79 -20.46
N VAL A 266 18.85 19.33 -20.07
CA VAL A 266 18.67 18.14 -19.20
C VAL A 266 17.96 17.07 -20.00
N THR A 267 18.60 15.94 -20.24
CA THR A 267 18.03 14.82 -21.00
C THR A 267 17.40 13.80 -20.07
N SER A 268 16.17 13.38 -20.38
CA SER A 268 15.44 12.34 -19.68
C SER A 268 14.80 11.36 -20.68
N SER A 269 14.06 10.37 -20.18
CA SER A 269 13.25 9.47 -21.02
C SER A 269 12.11 10.18 -21.78
N TYR A 270 11.76 11.39 -21.39
CA TYR A 270 10.70 12.19 -22.06
C TYR A 270 11.24 13.10 -23.17
N GLY A 271 12.55 13.36 -23.21
CA GLY A 271 13.19 14.26 -24.14
C GLY A 271 14.20 15.18 -23.49
N ILE A 272 14.38 16.37 -24.07
CA ILE A 272 15.34 17.39 -23.60
C ILE A 272 14.56 18.49 -22.89
N HIS A 273 14.94 18.80 -21.65
CA HIS A 273 14.32 19.85 -20.84
C HIS A 273 15.26 21.07 -20.73
N ILE A 274 14.68 22.25 -20.75
CA ILE A 274 15.27 23.49 -20.20
C ILE A 274 14.43 23.81 -18.96
N ILE A 275 15.06 23.86 -17.79
CA ILE A 275 14.35 24.00 -16.48
C ILE A 275 14.67 25.39 -15.92
N LYS A 276 13.66 26.06 -15.38
CA LYS A 276 13.82 27.33 -14.65
C LYS A 276 13.28 27.15 -13.24
N CYS A 277 14.09 27.42 -12.23
CA CYS A 277 13.60 27.58 -10.87
C CYS A 277 12.86 28.92 -10.75
N THR A 278 11.55 28.87 -10.49
CA THR A 278 10.71 30.08 -10.44
C THR A 278 10.51 30.56 -9.02
N ASP A 279 10.56 29.65 -8.03
CA ASP A 279 10.51 30.00 -6.63
C ASP A 279 11.22 28.94 -5.75
N GLU A 280 11.56 29.34 -4.50
CA GLU A 280 12.15 28.50 -3.47
C GLU A 280 11.41 28.75 -2.18
N PHE A 281 11.06 27.69 -1.46
CA PHE A 281 10.42 27.77 -0.17
C PHE A 281 11.38 27.31 0.93
N HIS A 282 11.50 28.13 1.97
CA HIS A 282 12.21 27.79 3.20
C HIS A 282 11.22 27.80 4.36
N ALA A 283 11.16 26.67 5.07
CA ALA A 283 10.26 26.55 6.19
C ALA A 283 10.64 27.59 7.29
N PRO A 284 9.67 28.36 7.78
CA PRO A 284 9.93 29.31 8.87
C PRO A 284 10.31 28.55 10.16
N ALA A 285 11.16 29.14 10.98
CA ALA A 285 11.53 28.57 12.28
C ALA A 285 10.31 28.37 13.18
N GLU A 286 9.31 29.21 13.02
CA GLU A 286 8.00 29.12 13.69
C GLU A 286 6.91 29.49 12.67
N LEU A 287 6.00 28.56 12.43
CA LEU A 287 4.83 28.79 11.58
C LEU A 287 3.68 29.30 12.45
N THR A 288 3.33 30.57 12.29
CA THR A 288 2.29 31.24 13.09
C THR A 288 1.03 31.61 12.30
N SER A 289 1.13 31.60 10.98
CA SER A 289 0.01 31.91 10.05
C SER A 289 0.17 31.15 8.75
N LEU A 290 -0.94 30.76 8.13
CA LEU A 290 -0.97 30.15 6.81
C LEU A 290 -0.44 31.07 5.70
N ASP A 291 -0.47 32.40 5.90
CA ASP A 291 0.08 33.38 4.94
C ASP A 291 1.61 33.26 4.76
N GLN A 292 2.30 32.55 5.67
CA GLN A 292 3.73 32.27 5.54
C GLN A 292 4.04 31.14 4.54
N LEU A 293 3.01 30.48 4.03
CA LEU A 293 3.09 29.34 3.14
C LEU A 293 2.63 29.70 1.73
N PRO A 294 3.20 29.08 0.68
CA PRO A 294 2.56 29.05 -0.62
C PRO A 294 1.13 28.50 -0.54
N SER A 295 0.21 29.08 -1.31
CA SER A 295 -1.20 28.64 -1.33
C SER A 295 -1.35 27.15 -1.63
N GLU A 296 -0.53 26.63 -2.55
CA GLU A 296 -0.55 25.22 -2.92
C GLU A 296 -0.18 24.28 -1.76
N PHE A 297 0.68 24.73 -0.84
CA PHE A 297 1.00 23.94 0.36
C PHE A 297 -0.17 23.98 1.35
N VAL A 298 -0.83 25.15 1.50
CA VAL A 298 -2.04 25.25 2.31
C VAL A 298 -3.13 24.34 1.79
N ASP A 299 -3.35 24.33 0.46
CA ASP A 299 -4.34 23.46 -0.18
C ASP A 299 -3.99 21.97 0.02
N GLN A 300 -2.71 21.61 -0.09
CA GLN A 300 -2.23 20.26 0.18
C GLN A 300 -2.46 19.86 1.64
N PHE A 301 -2.13 20.72 2.61
CA PHE A 301 -2.35 20.45 4.03
C PHE A 301 -3.85 20.30 4.34
N ARG A 302 -4.68 21.19 3.80
CA ARG A 302 -6.14 21.13 3.94
C ARG A 302 -6.70 19.82 3.38
N SER A 303 -6.30 19.45 2.18
CA SER A 303 -6.70 18.20 1.53
C SER A 303 -6.25 16.97 2.31
N SER A 304 -4.99 16.96 2.79
CA SER A 304 -4.46 15.85 3.58
C SER A 304 -5.18 15.72 4.92
N LEU A 305 -5.46 16.83 5.60
CA LEU A 305 -6.20 16.82 6.86
C LEU A 305 -7.64 16.36 6.65
N LYS A 306 -8.31 16.82 5.60
CA LYS A 306 -9.66 16.37 5.24
C LYS A 306 -9.68 14.85 5.00
N SER A 307 -8.76 14.31 4.21
CA SER A 307 -8.64 12.88 3.96
C SER A 307 -8.34 12.09 5.23
N SER A 308 -7.49 12.62 6.13
CA SER A 308 -7.22 12.02 7.43
C SER A 308 -8.47 11.97 8.31
N ASN A 309 -9.26 13.04 8.34
CA ASN A 309 -10.49 13.10 9.12
C ASN A 309 -11.55 12.14 8.56
N GLN A 310 -11.69 12.05 7.24
CA GLN A 310 -12.57 11.06 6.59
C GLN A 310 -12.17 9.63 6.97
N SER A 311 -10.86 9.31 6.89
CA SER A 311 -10.36 7.98 7.25
C SER A 311 -10.64 7.65 8.71
N LYS A 312 -10.44 8.60 9.62
CA LYS A 312 -10.76 8.43 11.05
C LYS A 312 -12.25 8.23 11.28
N ALA A 313 -13.10 9.02 10.63
CA ALA A 313 -14.55 8.90 10.74
C ALA A 313 -15.04 7.54 10.23
N TYR A 314 -14.50 7.07 9.11
CA TYR A 314 -14.79 5.74 8.58
C TYR A 314 -14.33 4.63 9.54
N GLN A 315 -13.11 4.71 10.08
CA GLN A 315 -12.59 3.72 11.03
C GLN A 315 -13.42 3.67 12.31
N GLN A 316 -13.82 4.85 12.82
CA GLN A 316 -14.71 4.91 14.00
C GLN A 316 -16.07 4.28 13.69
N TRP A 317 -16.66 4.64 12.55
CA TRP A 317 -17.91 4.05 12.11
C TRP A 317 -17.82 2.51 12.00
N LEU A 318 -16.73 1.99 11.41
CA LEU A 318 -16.56 0.54 11.26
C LEU A 318 -16.40 -0.15 12.62
N SER A 319 -15.67 0.47 13.55
CA SER A 319 -15.55 -0.02 14.92
C SER A 319 -16.90 -0.06 15.63
N ASP A 320 -17.65 1.03 15.53
CA ASP A 320 -18.99 1.15 16.12
C ASP A 320 -19.97 0.16 15.46
N ALA A 321 -19.89 -0.02 14.15
CA ALA A 321 -20.71 -0.97 13.41
C ALA A 321 -20.43 -2.40 13.85
N LYS A 322 -19.15 -2.78 14.04
CA LYS A 322 -18.78 -4.10 14.58
C LYS A 322 -19.28 -4.31 16.02
N GLU A 323 -19.12 -3.31 16.88
CA GLU A 323 -19.51 -3.39 18.28
C GLU A 323 -21.02 -3.52 18.46
N ASN A 324 -21.80 -2.86 17.60
CA ASN A 324 -23.26 -2.81 17.69
C ASN A 324 -23.99 -3.85 16.82
N ALA A 325 -23.28 -4.55 15.94
CA ALA A 325 -23.88 -5.55 15.07
C ALA A 325 -24.33 -6.79 15.87
N ASP A 326 -25.45 -7.37 15.43
CA ASP A 326 -25.89 -8.70 15.87
C ASP A 326 -25.11 -9.76 15.08
N ILE A 327 -24.02 -10.27 15.69
CA ILE A 327 -23.12 -11.23 15.08
C ILE A 327 -23.25 -12.57 15.82
N GLU A 328 -23.62 -13.62 15.09
CA GLU A 328 -23.66 -14.98 15.61
C GLU A 328 -22.74 -15.87 14.77
N ILE A 329 -21.67 -16.39 15.36
CA ILE A 329 -20.76 -17.36 14.70
C ILE A 329 -21.19 -18.75 15.11
N LYS A 330 -21.39 -19.64 14.12
CA LYS A 330 -21.76 -21.04 14.35
C LYS A 330 -20.52 -21.89 14.60
N ASP A 331 -20.70 -23.01 15.32
CA ASP A 331 -19.65 -23.98 15.55
C ASP A 331 -19.03 -24.45 14.22
N MET A 332 -17.73 -24.70 14.22
CA MET A 332 -17.03 -25.23 13.06
C MET A 332 -17.52 -26.64 12.73
N PRO A 333 -18.05 -26.88 11.52
CA PRO A 333 -18.46 -28.22 11.13
C PRO A 333 -17.24 -29.10 10.87
N SER A 334 -17.36 -30.40 11.11
CA SER A 334 -16.30 -31.36 10.82
C SER A 334 -16.16 -31.64 9.32
N GLY A 335 -14.93 -31.92 8.88
CA GLY A 335 -14.64 -32.36 7.51
C GLY A 335 -14.48 -31.23 6.50
N LEU A 336 -14.14 -30.05 6.95
CA LEU A 336 -13.72 -28.96 6.10
C LEU A 336 -12.34 -29.29 5.46
N PRO A 337 -12.06 -28.81 4.22
CA PRO A 337 -10.80 -29.15 3.53
C PRO A 337 -9.52 -28.69 4.25
N TYR A 338 -9.64 -27.69 5.13
CA TYR A 338 -8.54 -27.11 5.90
C TYR A 338 -8.53 -27.55 7.37
N ASP A 339 -9.48 -28.41 7.77
CA ASP A 339 -9.59 -28.98 9.12
C ASP A 339 -8.57 -30.12 9.26
N LEU A 340 -7.47 -29.86 9.95
CA LEU A 340 -6.38 -30.79 10.16
C LEU A 340 -6.30 -31.26 11.62
N ASP A 341 -5.91 -32.52 11.79
CA ASP A 341 -5.50 -33.04 13.08
C ASP A 341 -4.14 -32.44 13.48
N MET A 342 -4.18 -31.35 14.24
CA MET A 342 -3.00 -30.61 14.67
C MET A 342 -2.05 -31.40 15.56
N SER A 343 -2.50 -32.54 16.14
CA SER A 343 -1.65 -33.43 16.95
C SER A 343 -0.49 -34.02 16.15
N LYS A 344 -0.63 -34.14 14.84
CA LYS A 344 0.42 -34.64 13.92
C LYS A 344 1.61 -33.68 13.78
N TYR A 345 1.40 -32.40 14.03
CA TYR A 345 2.36 -31.32 13.79
C TYR A 345 2.93 -30.73 15.09
N GLN A 346 2.37 -31.09 16.24
CA GLN A 346 2.93 -30.72 17.54
C GLN A 346 4.11 -31.64 17.83
N SER A 347 5.32 -31.11 17.92
CA SER A 347 6.48 -31.87 18.36
C SER A 347 6.23 -32.35 19.79
N ASP A 348 6.40 -33.65 20.04
CA ASP A 348 6.49 -34.23 21.38
C ASP A 348 7.71 -33.65 22.13
N ASP A 349 7.57 -32.44 22.67
CA ASP A 349 8.55 -31.86 23.59
C ASP A 349 8.36 -32.36 25.02
N SER A 350 7.88 -33.63 25.16
CA SER A 350 7.67 -34.28 26.44
C SER A 350 8.45 -35.60 26.61
N SER A 351 9.66 -35.70 26.01
CA SER A 351 10.52 -36.84 26.32
C SER A 351 12.00 -36.43 26.35
N ASP A 352 12.40 -35.79 27.41
CA ASP A 352 13.67 -36.10 28.10
C ASP A 352 13.78 -35.41 29.46
N SER A 353 13.15 -35.98 30.47
CA SER A 353 13.56 -35.76 31.85
C SER A 353 13.25 -37.02 32.67
N SER A 354 14.01 -38.07 32.38
CA SER A 354 14.16 -39.15 33.35
C SER A 354 15.63 -39.54 33.43
N ASP A 355 16.12 -39.32 34.62
CA ASP A 355 17.15 -40.09 35.30
C ASP A 355 18.61 -39.72 35.13
N SER A 356 19.09 -39.00 36.09
CA SER A 356 20.25 -39.43 36.86
C SER A 356 20.32 -38.77 38.23
N SER A 357 19.96 -39.60 39.22
CA SER A 357 20.24 -39.40 40.64
C SER A 357 21.74 -39.34 40.90
N SER A 358 22.19 -38.42 41.69
CA SER A 358 22.79 -38.66 42.99
C SER A 358 23.79 -37.58 43.40
N THR A 359 23.56 -37.20 44.63
CA THR A 359 24.48 -36.88 45.72
C THR A 359 25.29 -35.56 45.75
N ASP A 360 24.81 -34.79 46.68
CA ASP A 360 25.53 -34.35 47.90
C ASP A 360 26.39 -33.07 47.82
N GLY A 361 26.12 -32.21 48.79
CA GLY A 361 27.18 -31.33 49.31
C GLY A 361 26.91 -29.83 49.40
N SER A 362 26.14 -29.44 50.41
CA SER A 362 26.46 -28.38 51.40
C SER A 362 26.73 -26.91 50.96
N SER A 363 25.85 -26.07 51.45
CA SER A 363 26.06 -24.77 52.13
C SER A 363 26.83 -23.64 51.42
N SER A 364 26.27 -22.52 51.25
CA SER A 364 26.16 -21.38 52.18
C SER A 364 25.78 -20.10 51.46
N SER A 365 24.88 -19.43 52.11
CA SER A 365 24.54 -18.01 52.11
C SER A 365 25.56 -17.00 51.56
N ALA A 366 25.10 -16.02 50.84
CA ALA A 366 25.12 -14.63 51.31
C ALA A 366 24.64 -13.66 50.23
N ASP A 367 23.72 -12.85 50.65
CA ASP A 367 23.24 -11.54 50.21
C ASP A 367 24.30 -10.69 49.46
N ASN A 368 23.88 -9.94 48.48
CA ASN A 368 23.81 -8.49 48.62
C ASN A 368 23.24 -7.77 47.41
N GLU A 369 22.46 -6.85 47.74
CA GLU A 369 21.80 -5.72 47.12
C GLU A 369 22.60 -4.88 46.12
N VAL A 370 21.79 -4.27 45.23
CA VAL A 370 21.73 -2.83 44.87
C VAL A 370 22.85 -2.23 43.99
N SER A 371 22.57 -1.69 42.86
CA SER A 371 22.41 -0.27 42.59
C SER A 371 22.52 0.06 41.12
N ALA A 372 21.74 1.07 40.78
CA ALA A 372 21.58 1.77 39.52
C ALA A 372 22.82 2.61 39.12
N ALA A 373 22.69 3.12 37.91
CA ALA A 373 23.27 4.33 37.29
C ALA A 373 24.26 4.01 36.15
N ASP A 374 24.03 4.50 35.02
CA ASP A 374 24.03 5.81 34.39
C ASP A 374 25.08 5.89 33.27
N ALA A 375 24.62 6.41 32.16
CA ALA A 375 25.26 7.32 31.24
C ALA A 375 26.40 6.90 30.30
N SER A 376 26.16 7.31 29.07
CA SER A 376 27.03 8.12 28.21
C SER A 376 27.88 7.44 27.14
N SER A 377 27.43 7.74 25.89
CA SER A 377 28.21 8.27 24.75
C SER A 377 29.58 7.69 24.43
N THR A 378 29.76 7.35 23.16
CA THR A 378 30.63 8.04 22.17
C THR A 378 30.79 7.24 20.89
N SER A 379 30.50 7.88 19.80
CA SER A 379 31.15 8.07 18.52
C SER A 379 32.43 7.28 18.18
N GLY A 380 32.54 6.95 16.90
CA GLY A 380 33.80 6.62 16.18
C GLY A 380 33.50 5.58 15.10
N ASP A 381 33.33 5.94 13.93
CA ASP A 381 34.20 6.37 12.82
C ASP A 381 34.94 5.22 12.13
N SER A 382 34.83 5.28 10.81
CA SER A 382 35.76 4.93 9.73
C SER A 382 35.94 3.47 9.30
N THR A 383 35.78 3.36 8.07
CA THR A 383 36.60 3.15 6.84
C THR A 383 36.39 1.80 6.16
N SER A 384 35.90 1.88 4.95
CA SER A 384 36.55 1.68 3.63
C SER A 384 37.26 0.35 3.38
N SER A 385 36.90 -0.24 2.29
CA SER A 385 37.70 -0.75 1.14
C SER A 385 36.93 -1.91 0.48
N ASP A 386 36.57 -1.85 -0.73
CA ASP A 386 37.35 -1.86 -1.99
C ASP A 386 37.43 -3.26 -2.63
N SER A 387 37.20 -3.30 -3.92
CA SER A 387 37.67 -4.20 -4.99
C SER A 387 36.87 -5.50 -5.19
N ALA A 388 36.55 -5.94 -6.33
CA ALA A 388 36.87 -5.81 -7.75
C ALA A 388 36.07 -6.89 -8.48
N SER A 389 35.48 -6.57 -9.60
CA SER A 389 35.92 -6.89 -10.96
C SER A 389 35.97 -8.36 -11.38
N SER A 390 35.22 -8.70 -12.36
CA SER A 390 35.52 -9.43 -13.63
C SER A 390 34.18 -9.84 -14.28
N ASP A 391 33.81 -9.38 -15.40
CA ASP A 391 34.32 -9.50 -16.77
C ASP A 391 33.82 -10.78 -17.48
N ASN A 392 33.39 -10.56 -18.71
CA ASN A 392 33.24 -11.49 -19.86
C ASN A 392 31.88 -12.17 -20.05
N SER A 393 31.25 -12.20 -21.20
CA SER A 393 31.60 -11.94 -22.62
C SER A 393 30.33 -12.11 -23.47
N GLU A 394 30.21 -11.26 -24.49
CA GLU A 394 29.90 -11.50 -25.90
C GLU A 394 29.08 -12.73 -26.34
N SER A 395 28.05 -12.44 -27.13
CA SER A 395 27.92 -12.77 -28.57
C SER A 395 26.53 -12.34 -29.06
N GLU A 396 26.46 -11.41 -29.99
CA GLU A 396 26.23 -11.54 -31.45
C GLU A 396 25.17 -12.61 -31.81
N THR A 397 24.14 -12.36 -32.55
CA THR A 397 24.01 -11.80 -33.91
C THR A 397 22.55 -11.78 -34.38
N LYS A 398 22.23 -10.74 -35.18
CA LYS A 398 21.44 -10.75 -36.44
C LYS A 398 19.93 -11.09 -36.38
N LYS A 399 19.13 -10.15 -36.83
CA LYS A 399 18.75 -9.61 -38.14
C LYS A 399 17.35 -10.05 -38.59
N ALA A 400 16.55 -9.06 -38.85
CA ALA A 400 15.68 -8.77 -39.99
C ALA A 400 14.26 -9.39 -40.03
N ALA A 401 13.27 -8.62 -39.96
CA ALA A 401 12.50 -8.02 -41.05
C ALA A 401 11.57 -6.95 -40.50
#